data_58452a8426c84e3ea5d6caba2b9d3069
#
_entry.id   58452a8426c84e3ea5d6caba2b9d3069
#
_cell.length_a   1.000
_cell.length_b   1.000
_cell.length_c   1.000
_cell.angle_alpha   90.00
_cell.angle_beta   90.00
_cell.angle_gamma   90.00
#
_symmetry.space_group_name_H-M   'P 1'
#
loop_
_entity.id
_entity.type
_entity.pdbx_description
1 polymer ?
#
loop_
_entity_poly.entity_id
_entity_poly.type
_entity_poly.pdbx_seq_one_letter_code
_entity_poly.pdbx_strand_id
1 'polypeptide(L)'
;FTNITDVQGAFVNYLKVHNGAIIHGHSFELKKKLDESEQELLEFAIMDLRSRLKSDSREIYTNIPVRISIESVSFHCPQKGGKKALIELSLKNANYYRLDRLKNQKLTSPENHTERILETIQNDLRLNELPKHIECFDNSNFQGTNAVSACVVFKNGKPSKKDYRHFNIKTVDGPDDFGSMEEVVFRRYKRLIEEEKPLPQLIIVDGGKGQLSAALKSLDKLNLRGVIAIIGIAKKLEEIYFPNDPLP
;
A
#
# COMPACT_ATOMS: atom_id res chain seq x y z
N PHE A 1 26.91 -10.01 -20.96
CA PHE A 1 25.84 -10.39 -20.03
C PHE A 1 26.32 -10.35 -18.59
N THR A 2 25.51 -9.83 -17.73
CA THR A 2 25.75 -9.82 -16.28
C THR A 2 24.47 -10.09 -15.52
N ASN A 3 24.58 -10.71 -14.36
CA ASN A 3 23.47 -10.89 -13.44
C ASN A 3 23.85 -10.49 -12.00
N ILE A 4 22.81 -10.16 -11.24
CA ILE A 4 22.84 -9.98 -9.80
C ILE A 4 21.69 -10.80 -9.25
N THR A 5 21.96 -11.70 -8.33
CA THR A 5 20.94 -12.58 -7.74
C THR A 5 20.49 -12.08 -6.38
N ASP A 6 19.24 -12.36 -6.03
CA ASP A 6 18.69 -12.25 -4.69
C ASP A 6 17.86 -13.50 -4.35
N VAL A 7 17.10 -13.44 -3.24
CA VAL A 7 16.28 -14.56 -2.77
C VAL A 7 15.18 -14.95 -3.78
N GLN A 8 14.68 -14.01 -4.57
CA GLN A 8 13.52 -14.19 -5.45
C GLN A 8 13.90 -14.50 -6.90
N GLY A 9 15.13 -14.17 -7.32
CA GLY A 9 15.56 -14.38 -8.70
C GLY A 9 16.86 -13.70 -9.08
N ALA A 10 17.01 -13.40 -10.37
CA ALA A 10 18.16 -12.70 -10.91
C ALA A 10 17.73 -11.48 -11.72
N PHE A 11 18.48 -10.42 -11.57
CA PHE A 11 18.39 -9.22 -12.41
C PHE A 11 19.52 -9.26 -13.41
N VAL A 12 19.16 -9.41 -14.66
CA VAL A 12 20.10 -9.62 -15.78
C VAL A 12 20.14 -8.35 -16.61
N ASN A 13 21.35 -7.94 -17.00
CA ASN A 13 21.56 -6.95 -18.05
C ASN A 13 22.41 -7.54 -19.17
N TYR A 14 22.06 -7.23 -20.41
CA TYR A 14 22.90 -7.52 -21.53
C TYR A 14 23.19 -6.27 -22.35
N LEU A 15 24.40 -6.21 -22.92
CA LEU A 15 24.82 -5.17 -23.85
C LEU A 15 25.30 -5.83 -25.14
N LYS A 16 24.79 -5.35 -26.28
CA LYS A 16 25.30 -5.73 -27.61
C LYS A 16 26.28 -4.68 -28.08
N VAL A 17 27.50 -5.10 -28.37
CA VAL A 17 28.57 -4.22 -28.83
C VAL A 17 28.91 -4.57 -30.28
N HIS A 18 29.00 -3.57 -31.15
CA HIS A 18 29.43 -3.71 -32.53
C HIS A 18 30.39 -2.58 -32.88
N ASN A 19 31.53 -2.94 -33.46
CA ASN A 19 32.61 -1.98 -33.82
C ASN A 19 32.98 -1.02 -32.67
N GLY A 20 33.06 -1.53 -31.44
CA GLY A 20 33.43 -0.73 -30.26
C GLY A 20 32.29 0.13 -29.66
N ALA A 21 31.11 0.19 -30.27
CA ALA A 21 29.95 0.91 -29.80
C ALA A 21 28.88 -0.01 -29.22
N ILE A 22 28.23 0.43 -28.13
CA ILE A 22 27.04 -0.26 -27.57
C ILE A 22 25.85 0.09 -28.46
N ILE A 23 25.33 -0.87 -29.18
CA ILE A 23 24.19 -0.69 -30.10
C ILE A 23 22.85 -1.11 -29.50
N HIS A 24 22.87 -1.93 -28.45
CA HIS A 24 21.67 -2.35 -27.74
C HIS A 24 22.00 -2.73 -26.30
N GLY A 25 21.09 -2.43 -25.40
CA GLY A 25 21.15 -2.81 -23.99
C GLY A 25 19.75 -3.05 -23.43
N HIS A 26 19.60 -4.07 -22.59
CA HIS A 26 18.34 -4.38 -21.95
C HIS A 26 18.56 -5.00 -20.57
N SER A 27 17.72 -4.63 -19.61
CA SER A 27 17.67 -5.24 -18.28
C SER A 27 16.32 -5.91 -18.05
N PHE A 28 16.34 -7.07 -17.40
CA PHE A 28 15.12 -7.81 -17.08
C PHE A 28 15.32 -8.66 -15.82
N GLU A 29 14.20 -9.12 -15.29
CA GLU A 29 14.14 -9.96 -14.10
C GLU A 29 13.82 -11.41 -14.51
N LEU A 30 14.57 -12.35 -13.95
CA LEU A 30 14.28 -13.78 -13.98
C LEU A 30 13.86 -14.24 -12.60
N LYS A 31 12.67 -14.79 -12.47
CA LYS A 31 12.20 -15.37 -11.20
C LYS A 31 12.74 -16.78 -11.03
N LYS A 32 13.26 -17.08 -9.85
CA LYS A 32 13.58 -18.46 -9.44
C LYS A 32 12.29 -19.29 -9.42
N LYS A 33 12.36 -20.46 -10.00
CA LYS A 33 11.29 -21.48 -9.94
C LYS A 33 11.63 -22.63 -9.03
N LEU A 34 12.92 -22.91 -8.91
CA LEU A 34 13.57 -23.92 -8.08
C LEU A 34 14.76 -23.25 -7.39
N ASP A 35 15.62 -24.02 -6.73
CA ASP A 35 16.86 -23.51 -6.11
C ASP A 35 17.99 -23.35 -7.16
N GLU A 36 17.67 -22.67 -8.29
CA GLU A 36 18.69 -22.42 -9.32
C GLU A 36 19.81 -21.54 -8.78
N SER A 37 21.03 -21.93 -9.12
CA SER A 37 22.23 -21.15 -8.82
C SER A 37 22.33 -19.88 -9.67
N GLU A 38 23.15 -18.94 -9.26
CA GLU A 38 23.43 -17.71 -10.01
C GLU A 38 23.94 -18.02 -11.42
N GLN A 39 24.75 -19.05 -11.56
CA GLN A 39 25.31 -19.51 -12.81
C GLN A 39 24.21 -20.06 -13.75
N GLU A 40 23.34 -20.93 -13.25
CA GLU A 40 22.24 -21.49 -14.05
C GLU A 40 21.26 -20.43 -14.54
N LEU A 41 20.94 -19.44 -13.69
CA LEU A 41 20.10 -18.31 -14.10
C LEU A 41 20.75 -17.46 -15.21
N LEU A 42 22.07 -17.22 -15.14
CA LEU A 42 22.78 -16.51 -16.20
C LEU A 42 22.83 -17.32 -17.50
N GLU A 43 23.10 -18.62 -17.41
CA GLU A 43 23.10 -19.54 -18.56
C GLU A 43 21.76 -19.58 -19.26
N PHE A 44 20.67 -19.69 -18.48
CA PHE A 44 19.32 -19.61 -19.00
C PHE A 44 19.04 -18.26 -19.69
N ALA A 45 19.44 -17.16 -19.09
CA ALA A 45 19.28 -15.82 -19.66
C ALA A 45 19.99 -15.68 -21.01
N ILE A 46 21.21 -16.22 -21.11
CA ILE A 46 22.01 -16.19 -22.35
C ILE A 46 21.31 -16.98 -23.45
N MET A 47 20.84 -18.20 -23.16
CA MET A 47 20.15 -19.05 -24.12
C MET A 47 18.86 -18.44 -24.62
N ASP A 48 18.02 -17.97 -23.72
CA ASP A 48 16.73 -17.35 -24.03
C ASP A 48 16.91 -16.08 -24.89
N LEU A 49 17.80 -15.18 -24.50
CA LEU A 49 18.03 -13.94 -25.25
C LEU A 49 18.67 -14.18 -26.62
N ARG A 50 19.61 -15.12 -26.71
CA ARG A 50 20.18 -15.47 -28.03
C ARG A 50 19.12 -15.99 -29.00
N SER A 51 18.22 -16.84 -28.50
CA SER A 51 17.12 -17.36 -29.29
C SER A 51 16.16 -16.23 -29.71
N ARG A 52 15.69 -15.42 -28.80
CA ARG A 52 14.74 -14.33 -29.07
C ARG A 52 15.30 -13.27 -30.02
N LEU A 53 16.57 -12.91 -29.84
CA LEU A 53 17.21 -11.85 -30.62
C LEU A 53 17.91 -12.38 -31.89
N LYS A 54 17.85 -13.68 -32.14
CA LYS A 54 18.55 -14.35 -33.23
C LYS A 54 20.02 -13.89 -33.31
N SER A 55 20.70 -13.90 -32.16
CA SER A 55 22.04 -13.37 -32.05
C SER A 55 23.07 -14.32 -32.65
N ASP A 56 23.91 -13.81 -33.57
CA ASP A 56 25.01 -14.46 -34.24
C ASP A 56 26.38 -14.16 -33.58
N SER A 57 26.40 -13.48 -32.45
CA SER A 57 27.66 -13.11 -31.78
C SER A 57 28.48 -14.34 -31.41
N ARG A 58 29.75 -14.34 -31.78
CA ARG A 58 30.72 -15.41 -31.52
C ARG A 58 31.44 -15.28 -30.17
N GLU A 59 31.44 -14.10 -29.58
CA GLU A 59 32.07 -13.84 -28.28
C GLU A 59 31.02 -13.36 -27.29
N ILE A 60 30.98 -13.99 -26.12
CA ILE A 60 30.13 -13.60 -25.00
C ILE A 60 30.98 -13.34 -23.76
N TYR A 61 30.79 -12.15 -23.18
CA TYR A 61 31.44 -11.75 -21.95
C TYR A 61 30.46 -11.79 -20.79
N THR A 62 30.88 -12.38 -19.65
CA THR A 62 30.04 -12.57 -18.45
C THR A 62 30.76 -12.09 -17.19
N ASN A 63 30.01 -11.78 -16.13
CA ASN A 63 30.56 -11.39 -14.83
C ASN A 63 31.01 -12.60 -14.00
N ILE A 64 30.43 -13.77 -14.24
CA ILE A 64 30.80 -15.03 -13.61
C ILE A 64 31.05 -16.10 -14.67
N PRO A 65 31.83 -17.15 -14.40
CA PRO A 65 32.02 -18.27 -15.31
C PRO A 65 30.72 -18.98 -15.65
N VAL A 66 30.54 -19.43 -16.87
CA VAL A 66 29.42 -20.24 -17.34
C VAL A 66 29.92 -21.59 -17.84
N ARG A 67 29.10 -22.63 -17.75
CA ARG A 67 29.43 -24.02 -18.15
C ARG A 67 28.77 -24.41 -19.45
N ILE A 68 27.83 -23.62 -19.99
CA ILE A 68 27.17 -23.92 -21.27
C ILE A 68 28.19 -23.87 -22.41
N SER A 69 28.01 -24.77 -23.35
CA SER A 69 28.75 -24.78 -24.63
C SER A 69 27.75 -24.53 -25.77
N ILE A 70 28.07 -23.57 -26.62
CA ILE A 70 27.30 -23.24 -27.83
C ILE A 70 28.27 -23.31 -29.01
N GLU A 71 27.86 -23.97 -30.04
CA GLU A 71 28.68 -24.12 -31.24
C GLU A 71 29.12 -22.76 -31.80
N SER A 72 30.40 -22.62 -32.12
CA SER A 72 31.04 -21.41 -32.66
C SER A 72 30.97 -20.17 -31.73
N VAL A 73 30.73 -20.35 -30.41
CA VAL A 73 30.68 -19.26 -29.40
C VAL A 73 31.74 -19.46 -28.33
N SER A 74 32.54 -18.40 -28.07
CA SER A 74 33.51 -18.38 -27.00
C SER A 74 32.99 -17.55 -25.82
N PHE A 75 33.11 -18.08 -24.60
CA PHE A 75 32.72 -17.43 -23.37
C PHE A 75 33.95 -16.91 -22.62
N HIS A 76 33.88 -15.68 -22.13
CA HIS A 76 34.94 -15.02 -21.42
C HIS A 76 34.47 -14.29 -20.16
N CYS A 77 35.24 -14.41 -19.08
CA CYS A 77 35.04 -13.64 -17.86
C CYS A 77 36.21 -12.68 -17.64
N PRO A 78 36.18 -11.46 -18.23
CA PRO A 78 37.32 -10.55 -18.26
C PRO A 78 37.60 -9.95 -16.88
N GLN A 79 38.89 -9.92 -16.48
CA GLN A 79 39.33 -9.39 -15.21
C GLN A 79 39.94 -7.98 -15.32
N LYS A 80 40.30 -7.51 -16.51
CA LYS A 80 40.94 -6.21 -16.77
C LYS A 80 40.64 -5.65 -18.15
N GLY A 81 40.94 -4.35 -18.33
CA GLY A 81 40.81 -3.67 -19.62
C GLY A 81 39.39 -3.27 -20.00
N GLY A 82 39.21 -2.81 -21.26
CA GLY A 82 37.91 -2.30 -21.75
C GLY A 82 36.76 -3.28 -21.68
N LYS A 83 37.01 -4.58 -21.84
CA LYS A 83 36.00 -5.64 -21.74
C LYS A 83 35.50 -5.77 -20.28
N LYS A 84 36.37 -5.59 -19.29
CA LYS A 84 35.99 -5.53 -17.87
C LYS A 84 35.12 -4.30 -17.58
N ALA A 85 35.48 -3.14 -18.14
CA ALA A 85 34.70 -1.93 -17.99
C ALA A 85 33.26 -2.08 -18.54
N LEU A 86 33.08 -2.80 -19.66
CA LEU A 86 31.75 -3.12 -20.18
C LEU A 86 30.95 -4.04 -19.25
N ILE A 87 31.60 -5.01 -18.60
CA ILE A 87 30.94 -5.86 -17.58
C ILE A 87 30.52 -5.02 -16.37
N GLU A 88 31.39 -4.12 -15.91
CA GLU A 88 31.04 -3.23 -14.78
C GLU A 88 29.89 -2.29 -15.12
N LEU A 89 29.84 -1.74 -16.33
CA LEU A 89 28.71 -0.95 -16.80
C LEU A 89 27.42 -1.78 -16.82
N SER A 90 27.49 -3.00 -17.35
CA SER A 90 26.35 -3.92 -17.39
C SER A 90 25.87 -4.29 -15.97
N LEU A 91 26.79 -4.53 -15.02
CA LEU A 91 26.43 -4.76 -13.61
C LEU A 91 25.76 -3.54 -12.96
N LYS A 92 26.26 -2.32 -13.24
CA LYS A 92 25.60 -1.10 -12.77
C LYS A 92 24.17 -0.99 -13.29
N ASN A 93 23.95 -1.29 -14.57
CA ASN A 93 22.61 -1.28 -15.16
C ASN A 93 21.70 -2.33 -14.54
N ALA A 94 22.18 -3.55 -14.29
CA ALA A 94 21.42 -4.60 -13.61
C ALA A 94 21.05 -4.18 -12.19
N ASN A 95 22.00 -3.58 -11.44
CA ASN A 95 21.74 -3.10 -10.09
C ASN A 95 20.76 -1.93 -10.06
N TYR A 96 20.88 -0.98 -10.98
CA TYR A 96 19.93 0.13 -11.10
C TYR A 96 18.50 -0.40 -11.36
N TYR A 97 18.36 -1.32 -12.32
CA TYR A 97 17.09 -1.96 -12.62
C TYR A 97 16.50 -2.69 -11.40
N ARG A 98 17.34 -3.42 -10.65
CA ARG A 98 16.94 -4.08 -9.39
C ARG A 98 16.38 -3.07 -8.37
N LEU A 99 17.11 -1.99 -8.13
CA LEU A 99 16.69 -0.96 -7.17
C LEU A 99 15.41 -0.27 -7.58
N ASP A 100 15.25 0.03 -8.87
CA ASP A 100 14.02 0.61 -9.42
C ASP A 100 12.82 -0.35 -9.25
N ARG A 101 13.01 -1.63 -9.57
CA ARG A 101 11.97 -2.66 -9.37
C ARG A 101 11.58 -2.82 -7.91
N LEU A 102 12.54 -2.87 -6.99
CA LEU A 102 12.27 -2.94 -5.55
C LEU A 102 11.54 -1.71 -5.03
N LYS A 103 11.92 -0.51 -5.51
CA LYS A 103 11.21 0.73 -5.19
C LYS A 103 9.77 0.68 -5.69
N ASN A 104 9.56 0.29 -6.95
CA ASN A 104 8.23 0.19 -7.54
C ASN A 104 7.38 -0.89 -6.86
N GLN A 105 7.93 -2.04 -6.49
CA GLN A 105 7.23 -3.08 -5.72
C GLN A 105 6.79 -2.56 -4.34
N LYS A 106 7.66 -1.83 -3.64
CA LYS A 106 7.30 -1.17 -2.36
C LYS A 106 6.19 -0.13 -2.55
N LEU A 107 6.20 0.61 -3.67
CA LEU A 107 5.18 1.61 -3.98
C LEU A 107 3.83 1.00 -4.36
N THR A 108 3.81 -0.16 -4.99
CA THR A 108 2.61 -0.81 -5.55
C THR A 108 2.05 -1.93 -4.68
N SER A 109 2.73 -2.31 -3.59
CA SER A 109 2.16 -3.32 -2.70
C SER A 109 0.88 -2.79 -2.04
N PRO A 110 -0.25 -3.52 -2.07
CA PRO A 110 -1.52 -3.08 -1.47
C PRO A 110 -1.41 -2.77 0.02
N GLU A 111 -0.50 -3.43 0.73
CA GLU A 111 -0.25 -3.23 2.15
C GLU A 111 0.43 -1.88 2.42
N ASN A 112 1.48 -1.56 1.67
CA ASN A 112 2.17 -0.26 1.77
C ASN A 112 1.28 0.90 1.29
N HIS A 113 0.39 0.67 0.32
CA HIS A 113 -0.58 1.68 -0.10
C HIS A 113 -1.57 1.99 1.03
N THR A 114 -2.08 0.95 1.69
CA THR A 114 -3.00 1.10 2.83
C THR A 114 -2.33 1.81 4.01
N GLU A 115 -1.11 1.42 4.35
CA GLU A 115 -0.34 2.04 5.44
C GLU A 115 -0.10 3.52 5.19
N ARG A 116 0.27 3.90 3.98
CA ARG A 116 0.41 5.31 3.56
C ARG A 116 -0.87 6.11 3.71
N ILE A 117 -2.02 5.53 3.32
CA ILE A 117 -3.32 6.20 3.51
C ILE A 117 -3.55 6.48 4.99
N LEU A 118 -3.31 5.49 5.86
CA LEU A 118 -3.47 5.66 7.30
C LEU A 118 -2.48 6.69 7.87
N GLU A 119 -1.24 6.71 7.41
CA GLU A 119 -0.24 7.71 7.78
C GLU A 119 -0.65 9.12 7.31
N THR A 120 -1.19 9.23 6.09
CA THR A 120 -1.72 10.51 5.59
C THR A 120 -2.87 11.00 6.46
N ILE A 121 -3.84 10.13 6.78
CA ILE A 121 -4.95 10.47 7.68
C ILE A 121 -4.44 10.88 9.06
N GLN A 122 -3.46 10.17 9.61
CA GLN A 122 -2.84 10.53 10.89
C GLN A 122 -2.24 11.93 10.87
N ASN A 123 -1.47 12.25 9.83
CA ASN A 123 -0.78 13.54 9.71
C ASN A 123 -1.76 14.68 9.45
N ASP A 124 -2.70 14.51 8.53
CA ASP A 124 -3.66 15.54 8.13
C ASP A 124 -4.63 15.89 9.28
N LEU A 125 -5.07 14.87 10.02
CA LEU A 125 -5.95 15.03 11.17
C LEU A 125 -5.19 15.22 12.50
N ARG A 126 -3.85 15.23 12.48
CA ARG A 126 -2.97 15.38 13.67
C ARG A 126 -3.30 14.39 14.79
N LEU A 127 -3.52 13.13 14.42
CA LEU A 127 -3.84 12.08 15.38
C LEU A 127 -2.57 11.61 16.13
N ASN A 128 -2.73 11.31 17.42
CA ASN A 128 -1.63 10.83 18.26
C ASN A 128 -1.12 9.43 17.85
N GLU A 129 -1.99 8.63 17.24
CA GLU A 129 -1.66 7.26 16.80
C GLU A 129 -2.27 6.95 15.42
N LEU A 130 -1.74 5.91 14.77
CA LEU A 130 -2.19 5.47 13.46
C LEU A 130 -3.63 4.95 13.55
N PRO A 131 -4.61 5.49 12.76
CA PRO A 131 -6.01 5.13 12.86
C PRO A 131 -6.29 3.78 12.19
N LYS A 132 -5.84 2.69 12.80
CA LYS A 132 -6.05 1.33 12.29
C LYS A 132 -7.49 0.85 12.39
N HIS A 133 -8.26 1.37 13.33
CA HIS A 133 -9.69 1.10 13.51
C HIS A 133 -10.44 2.43 13.44
N ILE A 134 -11.25 2.59 12.41
CA ILE A 134 -12.06 3.78 12.15
C ILE A 134 -13.52 3.36 12.12
N GLU A 135 -14.39 4.12 12.78
CA GLU A 135 -15.84 3.95 12.72
C GLU A 135 -16.49 5.21 12.16
N CYS A 136 -17.37 5.04 11.17
CA CYS A 136 -18.11 6.13 10.55
C CYS A 136 -19.61 5.96 10.81
N PHE A 137 -20.25 7.03 11.30
CA PHE A 137 -21.68 7.07 11.60
C PHE A 137 -22.42 7.95 10.59
N ASP A 138 -23.46 7.39 9.98
CA ASP A 138 -24.38 8.10 9.08
C ASP A 138 -25.81 7.90 9.56
N ASN A 139 -26.56 9.00 9.64
CA ASN A 139 -27.99 8.97 9.93
C ASN A 139 -28.79 9.14 8.63
N SER A 140 -29.75 8.25 8.41
CA SER A 140 -30.71 8.39 7.33
C SER A 140 -32.14 8.38 7.88
N ASN A 141 -32.90 9.42 7.54
CA ASN A 141 -34.32 9.54 7.86
C ASN A 141 -35.16 9.24 6.62
N PHE A 142 -35.99 8.23 6.70
CA PHE A 142 -36.98 7.94 5.64
C PHE A 142 -38.27 8.69 5.98
N GLN A 143 -38.48 9.88 5.40
CA GLN A 143 -39.74 10.67 5.48
C GLN A 143 -40.33 10.85 6.91
N GLY A 144 -39.48 11.01 7.93
CA GLY A 144 -39.91 11.29 9.31
C GLY A 144 -40.41 10.07 10.09
N THR A 145 -40.37 8.87 9.53
CA THR A 145 -40.72 7.63 10.22
C THR A 145 -39.53 6.64 10.15
N ASN A 146 -39.22 5.99 11.28
CA ASN A 146 -38.15 5.00 11.40
C ASN A 146 -36.77 5.54 11.08
N ALA A 147 -36.26 6.49 11.89
CA ALA A 147 -34.89 6.93 11.82
C ALA A 147 -33.93 5.75 12.04
N VAL A 148 -33.04 5.54 11.08
CA VAL A 148 -32.03 4.47 11.10
C VAL A 148 -30.65 5.09 11.01
N SER A 149 -29.73 4.59 11.81
CA SER A 149 -28.33 4.98 11.72
C SER A 149 -27.45 3.77 11.38
N ALA A 150 -26.46 4.00 10.57
CA ALA A 150 -25.45 3.01 10.20
C ALA A 150 -24.10 3.35 10.84
N CYS A 151 -23.43 2.30 11.32
CA CYS A 151 -22.01 2.37 11.70
C CYS A 151 -21.20 1.49 10.74
N VAL A 152 -20.38 2.11 9.96
CA VAL A 152 -19.44 1.47 9.04
C VAL A 152 -18.07 1.40 9.72
N VAL A 153 -17.41 0.26 9.60
CA VAL A 153 -16.14 -0.01 10.29
C VAL A 153 -15.03 -0.31 9.29
N PHE A 154 -13.91 0.37 9.45
CA PHE A 154 -12.67 0.08 8.74
C PHE A 154 -11.62 -0.44 9.71
N LYS A 155 -10.92 -1.51 9.33
CA LYS A 155 -9.77 -2.05 10.09
C LYS A 155 -8.58 -2.21 9.17
N ASN A 156 -7.45 -1.64 9.57
CA ASN A 156 -6.23 -1.62 8.76
C ASN A 156 -6.49 -1.13 7.33
N GLY A 157 -7.25 -0.01 7.19
CA GLY A 157 -7.58 0.62 5.92
C GLY A 157 -8.53 -0.16 5.00
N LYS A 158 -9.13 -1.26 5.48
CA LYS A 158 -10.08 -2.09 4.72
C LYS A 158 -11.45 -2.13 5.39
N PRO A 159 -12.54 -2.15 4.61
CA PRO A 159 -13.89 -2.29 5.16
C PRO A 159 -14.05 -3.61 5.93
N SER A 160 -14.49 -3.54 7.18
CA SER A 160 -14.78 -4.72 8.01
C SER A 160 -16.29 -4.97 8.09
N LYS A 161 -16.88 -5.51 7.02
CA LYS A 161 -18.33 -5.69 6.88
C LYS A 161 -18.98 -6.46 8.04
N LYS A 162 -18.28 -7.42 8.64
CA LYS A 162 -18.74 -8.19 9.82
C LYS A 162 -18.97 -7.32 11.07
N ASP A 163 -18.28 -6.17 11.14
CA ASP A 163 -18.32 -5.25 12.28
C ASP A 163 -19.33 -4.11 12.05
N TYR A 164 -19.93 -3.99 10.85
CA TYR A 164 -20.96 -3.00 10.55
C TYR A 164 -22.18 -3.20 11.44
N ARG A 165 -22.82 -2.11 11.84
CA ARG A 165 -24.03 -2.13 12.65
C ARG A 165 -25.09 -1.20 12.10
N HIS A 166 -26.35 -1.63 12.21
CA HIS A 166 -27.52 -0.79 12.01
C HIS A 166 -28.19 -0.56 13.36
N PHE A 167 -28.65 0.65 13.56
CA PHE A 167 -29.31 1.06 14.78
C PHE A 167 -30.70 1.61 14.45
N ASN A 168 -31.72 1.00 15.01
CA ASN A 168 -33.04 1.61 15.07
C ASN A 168 -33.03 2.60 16.22
N ILE A 169 -33.41 3.85 15.98
CA ILE A 169 -33.55 4.89 16.98
C ILE A 169 -34.72 4.58 17.87
N LYS A 170 -34.54 4.70 19.20
CA LYS A 170 -35.56 4.28 20.18
C LYS A 170 -36.06 5.40 21.07
N THR A 171 -35.25 6.43 21.33
CA THR A 171 -35.54 7.45 22.34
C THR A 171 -35.88 8.81 21.76
N VAL A 172 -35.85 8.92 20.42
CA VAL A 172 -36.04 10.18 19.71
C VAL A 172 -37.37 10.10 18.94
N ASP A 173 -38.34 10.95 19.28
CA ASP A 173 -39.57 11.09 18.56
C ASP A 173 -39.45 12.17 17.47
N GLY A 174 -39.73 11.79 16.23
CA GLY A 174 -39.67 12.70 15.07
C GLY A 174 -38.29 12.84 14.41
N PRO A 175 -38.13 13.77 13.47
CA PRO A 175 -36.91 13.98 12.70
C PRO A 175 -35.87 14.81 13.46
N ASP A 176 -35.25 14.23 14.47
CA ASP A 176 -34.16 14.82 15.21
C ASP A 176 -32.85 14.07 14.95
N ASP A 177 -32.08 14.56 13.99
CA ASP A 177 -30.79 13.99 13.58
C ASP A 177 -29.72 14.12 14.67
N PHE A 178 -29.82 15.12 15.55
CA PHE A 178 -28.87 15.32 16.64
C PHE A 178 -29.09 14.33 17.78
N GLY A 179 -30.34 14.18 18.22
CA GLY A 179 -30.72 13.19 19.23
C GLY A 179 -30.44 11.78 18.77
N SER A 180 -30.70 11.49 17.49
CA SER A 180 -30.41 10.19 16.86
C SER A 180 -28.90 9.88 16.86
N MET A 181 -28.04 10.84 16.53
CA MET A 181 -26.59 10.67 16.55
C MET A 181 -26.11 10.45 17.98
N GLU A 182 -26.60 11.25 18.95
CA GLU A 182 -26.25 11.10 20.36
C GLU A 182 -26.61 9.69 20.87
N GLU A 183 -27.84 9.20 20.60
CA GLU A 183 -28.28 7.87 21.02
C GLU A 183 -27.39 6.76 20.45
N VAL A 184 -27.10 6.81 19.16
CA VAL A 184 -26.37 5.74 18.48
C VAL A 184 -24.94 5.65 18.94
N VAL A 185 -24.24 6.77 19.01
CA VAL A 185 -22.87 6.85 19.49
C VAL A 185 -22.79 6.38 20.96
N PHE A 186 -23.71 6.82 21.80
CA PHE A 186 -23.76 6.36 23.18
C PHE A 186 -23.96 4.85 23.28
N ARG A 187 -24.94 4.28 22.58
CA ARG A 187 -25.24 2.84 22.62
C ARG A 187 -24.09 2.00 22.07
N ARG A 188 -23.41 2.49 21.02
CA ARG A 188 -22.28 1.81 20.43
C ARG A 188 -21.13 1.68 21.41
N TYR A 189 -20.68 2.79 21.97
CA TYR A 189 -19.50 2.79 22.83
C TYR A 189 -19.77 2.28 24.24
N LYS A 190 -20.96 2.49 24.78
CA LYS A 190 -21.39 1.81 26.02
C LYS A 190 -21.26 0.29 25.89
N ARG A 191 -21.77 -0.26 24.79
CA ARG A 191 -21.66 -1.68 24.53
C ARG A 191 -20.22 -2.17 24.35
N LEU A 192 -19.36 -1.42 23.66
CA LEU A 192 -17.95 -1.79 23.51
C LEU A 192 -17.22 -1.82 24.84
N ILE A 193 -17.52 -0.88 25.74
CA ILE A 193 -16.98 -0.84 27.10
C ILE A 193 -17.48 -2.06 27.90
N GLU A 194 -18.79 -2.33 27.90
CA GLU A 194 -19.38 -3.46 28.62
C GLU A 194 -18.87 -4.82 28.13
N GLU A 195 -18.56 -4.93 26.84
CA GLU A 195 -18.00 -6.15 26.21
C GLU A 195 -16.47 -6.19 26.25
N GLU A 196 -15.81 -5.22 26.86
CA GLU A 196 -14.33 -5.07 26.92
C GLU A 196 -13.66 -5.14 25.53
N LYS A 197 -14.35 -4.64 24.50
CA LYS A 197 -13.85 -4.64 23.13
C LYS A 197 -12.96 -3.42 22.86
N PRO A 198 -11.97 -3.55 21.96
CA PRO A 198 -11.11 -2.43 21.61
C PRO A 198 -11.91 -1.29 20.99
N LEU A 199 -11.61 -0.08 21.45
CA LEU A 199 -12.17 1.16 20.91
C LEU A 199 -11.46 1.56 19.60
N PRO A 200 -12.13 2.32 18.71
CA PRO A 200 -11.48 2.85 17.52
C PRO A 200 -10.53 4.00 17.86
N GLN A 201 -9.57 4.27 17.01
CA GLN A 201 -8.69 5.44 17.09
C GLN A 201 -9.37 6.69 16.54
N LEU A 202 -10.30 6.52 15.59
CA LEU A 202 -10.97 7.63 14.93
C LEU A 202 -12.47 7.33 14.75
N ILE A 203 -13.29 8.31 15.14
CA ILE A 203 -14.72 8.36 14.83
C ILE A 203 -14.94 9.42 13.76
N ILE A 204 -15.69 9.08 12.73
CA ILE A 204 -16.15 10.01 11.71
C ILE A 204 -17.68 10.11 11.80
N VAL A 205 -18.19 11.32 11.92
CA VAL A 205 -19.62 11.61 11.88
C VAL A 205 -19.93 12.22 10.52
N ASP A 206 -20.77 11.52 9.73
CA ASP A 206 -21.27 12.07 8.46
C ASP A 206 -22.32 13.14 8.76
N GLY A 207 -21.82 14.34 9.06
CA GLY A 207 -22.61 15.49 9.46
C GLY A 207 -21.75 16.67 9.92
N GLY A 208 -22.33 17.86 9.90
CA GLY A 208 -21.67 19.08 10.33
C GLY A 208 -21.58 19.22 11.86
N LYS A 209 -21.27 20.45 12.30
CA LYS A 209 -21.05 20.81 13.71
C LYS A 209 -22.10 20.31 14.69
N GLY A 210 -23.39 20.35 14.31
CA GLY A 210 -24.48 19.93 15.18
C GLY A 210 -24.43 18.44 15.53
N GLN A 211 -24.24 17.59 14.52
CA GLN A 211 -24.12 16.14 14.70
C GLN A 211 -22.82 15.76 15.41
N LEU A 212 -21.71 16.45 15.10
CA LEU A 212 -20.45 16.29 15.81
C LEU A 212 -20.61 16.64 17.30
N SER A 213 -21.29 17.76 17.63
CA SER A 213 -21.54 18.17 19.00
C SER A 213 -22.42 17.15 19.75
N ALA A 214 -23.42 16.55 19.07
CA ALA A 214 -24.26 15.52 19.66
C ALA A 214 -23.46 14.23 19.95
N ALA A 215 -22.60 13.82 19.04
CA ALA A 215 -21.72 12.67 19.25
C ALA A 215 -20.73 12.92 20.41
N LEU A 216 -20.18 14.13 20.53
CA LEU A 216 -19.31 14.53 21.63
C LEU A 216 -19.98 14.42 23.00
N LYS A 217 -21.26 14.80 23.13
CA LYS A 217 -22.03 14.64 24.40
C LYS A 217 -22.09 13.17 24.83
N SER A 218 -22.20 12.26 23.89
CA SER A 218 -22.19 10.82 24.18
C SER A 218 -20.82 10.34 24.68
N LEU A 219 -19.73 10.83 24.07
CA LEU A 219 -18.38 10.52 24.53
C LEU A 219 -18.10 11.11 25.91
N ASP A 220 -18.62 12.32 26.20
CA ASP A 220 -18.52 12.94 27.54
C ASP A 220 -19.21 12.07 28.61
N LYS A 221 -20.44 11.59 28.33
CA LYS A 221 -21.21 10.70 29.24
C LYS A 221 -20.49 9.39 29.55
N LEU A 222 -19.63 8.94 28.63
CA LEU A 222 -18.88 7.68 28.74
C LEU A 222 -17.42 7.89 29.18
N ASN A 223 -17.01 9.12 29.48
CA ASN A 223 -15.62 9.50 29.78
C ASN A 223 -14.62 9.12 28.67
N LEU A 224 -15.06 9.15 27.42
CA LEU A 224 -14.23 8.84 26.24
C LEU A 224 -13.76 10.07 25.48
N ARG A 225 -14.15 11.28 25.91
CA ARG A 225 -13.65 12.51 25.30
C ARG A 225 -12.15 12.64 25.47
N GLY A 226 -11.43 12.90 24.37
CA GLY A 226 -9.96 12.94 24.36
C GLY A 226 -9.28 11.56 24.37
N VAL A 227 -10.03 10.47 24.57
CA VAL A 227 -9.53 9.09 24.43
C VAL A 227 -9.61 8.63 22.97
N ILE A 228 -10.71 8.98 22.28
CA ILE A 228 -10.92 8.67 20.88
C ILE A 228 -10.97 9.98 20.10
N ALA A 229 -10.22 10.06 19.00
CA ALA A 229 -10.33 11.19 18.07
C ALA A 229 -11.68 11.14 17.35
N ILE A 230 -12.30 12.30 17.13
CA ILE A 230 -13.58 12.41 16.43
C ILE A 230 -13.59 13.63 15.51
N ILE A 231 -14.16 13.47 14.32
CA ILE A 231 -14.38 14.54 13.35
C ILE A 231 -15.80 14.47 12.78
N GLY A 232 -16.29 15.59 12.27
CA GLY A 232 -17.50 15.65 11.45
C GLY A 232 -17.15 15.95 9.99
N ILE A 233 -17.90 15.41 9.03
CA ILE A 233 -17.77 15.70 7.61
C ILE A 233 -19.10 16.23 7.09
N ALA A 234 -19.13 17.47 6.62
CA ALA A 234 -20.33 18.08 6.05
C ALA A 234 -20.50 17.72 4.58
N LYS A 235 -21.61 17.07 4.22
CA LYS A 235 -21.89 16.53 2.87
C LYS A 235 -21.79 17.52 1.70
N LYS A 236 -22.17 18.80 1.91
CA LYS A 236 -22.29 19.76 0.79
C LYS A 236 -20.95 20.24 0.24
N LEU A 237 -19.96 20.46 1.11
CA LEU A 237 -18.66 21.03 0.75
C LEU A 237 -17.50 20.11 1.13
N GLU A 238 -17.81 18.90 1.68
CA GLU A 238 -16.83 17.95 2.20
C GLU A 238 -15.88 18.57 3.26
N GLU A 239 -16.39 19.57 3.99
CA GLU A 239 -15.65 20.26 5.04
C GLU A 239 -15.47 19.36 6.26
N ILE A 240 -14.27 19.36 6.83
CA ILE A 240 -13.93 18.60 8.04
C ILE A 240 -14.07 19.52 9.25
N TYR A 241 -14.89 19.13 10.20
CA TYR A 241 -15.07 19.85 11.46
C TYR A 241 -14.38 19.13 12.62
N PHE A 242 -13.59 19.88 13.38
CA PHE A 242 -12.94 19.39 14.58
C PHE A 242 -13.74 19.78 15.83
N PRO A 243 -13.58 19.01 16.94
CA PRO A 243 -14.17 19.39 18.23
C PRO A 243 -13.73 20.78 18.69
N ASN A 244 -14.69 21.61 19.08
CA ASN A 244 -14.48 22.98 19.59
C ASN A 244 -13.85 23.96 18.58
N ASP A 245 -13.71 23.59 17.32
CA ASP A 245 -13.28 24.54 16.29
C ASP A 245 -14.52 25.21 15.64
N PRO A 246 -14.60 26.54 15.62
CA PRO A 246 -15.67 27.26 14.95
C PRO A 246 -15.54 27.27 13.42
N LEU A 247 -14.38 26.90 12.87
CA LEU A 247 -14.11 26.81 11.43
C LEU A 247 -13.94 25.35 10.98
N PRO A 248 -14.21 25.03 9.70
CA PRO A 248 -13.92 23.73 9.12
C PRO A 248 -12.42 23.53 8.86
#